data_6ee77b489727990b86b121441d6abf5f
#
_entry.id   6ee77b489727990b86b121441d6abf5f
#
_cell.length_a   1.000
_cell.length_b   1.000
_cell.length_c   1.000
_cell.angle_alpha   90.00
_cell.angle_beta   90.00
_cell.angle_gamma   90.00
#
_symmetry.space_group_name_H-M   'P 1'
#
loop_
_entity.id
_entity.type
_entity.pdbx_description
1 polymer ?
#
loop_
_entity_poly.entity_id
_entity_poly.type
_entity_poly.pdbx_seq_one_letter_code
_entity_poly.pdbx_strand_id
1 'polypeptide(L)'
;SDPVTHTVNPERLAGVKEDIQLAMDAGLAVIVNFHHYSELNEAANNSDKDPAAYEAEKAHFFALWEQVAEEMNAFPDSLLVLELLNEPTVKSVDHLNEITLGAYEIVRKKAPNKTIMIESYHAGKFADIDVLRLPQDGNIIFSGHYYEPFTFSHEGHGYNCVGDESYVNSAMTDMQKYVAIAQSMYPDVNGGHIPMNLGEFGVAGQTGTCGSNGPSDRSRLLWTKKTIRAAETYDMSWHYWGFTKTGGF
;
A
#
# COMPACT_ATOMS: atom_id res chain seq x y z
N SER A 1 2.37 -18.52 8.14
CA SER A 1 3.35 -19.37 7.42
C SER A 1 4.19 -20.15 8.43
N ASP A 2 4.83 -21.19 7.94
CA ASP A 2 5.86 -21.93 8.68
C ASP A 2 7.22 -21.32 8.33
N PRO A 3 7.97 -20.77 9.28
CA PRO A 3 9.23 -20.10 9.01
C PRO A 3 10.37 -21.08 8.64
N VAL A 4 10.21 -22.38 8.90
CA VAL A 4 11.23 -23.41 8.58
C VAL A 4 11.02 -23.97 7.18
N THR A 5 9.77 -24.27 6.82
CA THR A 5 9.43 -24.83 5.50
C THR A 5 9.04 -23.78 4.50
N HIS A 6 8.89 -22.52 4.91
CA HIS A 6 8.40 -21.39 4.11
C HIS A 6 7.03 -21.67 3.48
N THR A 7 6.19 -22.49 4.13
CA THR A 7 4.90 -22.92 3.59
C THR A 7 3.78 -22.00 4.08
N VAL A 8 2.97 -21.53 3.16
CA VAL A 8 1.73 -20.80 3.50
C VAL A 8 0.76 -21.75 4.19
N ASN A 9 0.10 -21.29 5.26
CA ASN A 9 -0.92 -22.09 5.93
C ASN A 9 -2.11 -22.32 4.96
N PRO A 10 -2.41 -23.57 4.59
CA PRO A 10 -3.39 -23.86 3.55
C PRO A 10 -4.83 -23.51 3.96
N GLU A 11 -5.17 -23.63 5.24
CA GLU A 11 -6.52 -23.28 5.73
C GLU A 11 -6.74 -21.76 5.67
N ARG A 12 -5.71 -20.97 6.06
CA ARG A 12 -5.77 -19.50 5.95
C ARG A 12 -5.84 -19.04 4.51
N LEU A 13 -5.04 -19.66 3.63
CA LEU A 13 -5.07 -19.34 2.21
C LEU A 13 -6.43 -19.68 1.57
N ALA A 14 -7.04 -20.79 1.96
CA ALA A 14 -8.39 -21.14 1.54
C ALA A 14 -9.41 -20.07 1.98
N GLY A 15 -9.35 -19.62 3.25
CA GLY A 15 -10.22 -18.54 3.73
C GLY A 15 -10.04 -17.23 2.93
N VAL A 16 -8.80 -16.83 2.64
CA VAL A 16 -8.54 -15.66 1.78
C VAL A 16 -9.17 -15.83 0.38
N LYS A 17 -9.06 -17.01 -0.21
CA LYS A 17 -9.69 -17.29 -1.52
C LYS A 17 -11.23 -17.22 -1.46
N GLU A 18 -11.84 -17.67 -0.36
CA GLU A 18 -13.28 -17.52 -0.13
C GLU A 18 -13.69 -16.05 -0.01
N ASP A 19 -12.95 -15.24 0.75
CA ASP A 19 -13.21 -13.81 0.89
C ASP A 19 -13.09 -13.07 -0.44
N ILE A 20 -12.07 -13.41 -1.24
CA ILE A 20 -11.89 -12.87 -2.60
C ILE A 20 -13.10 -13.21 -3.47
N GLN A 21 -13.54 -14.47 -3.46
CA GLN A 21 -14.68 -14.89 -4.27
C GLN A 21 -15.98 -14.19 -3.84
N LEU A 22 -16.21 -14.06 -2.52
CA LEU A 22 -17.38 -13.33 -2.00
C LEU A 22 -17.39 -11.86 -2.43
N ALA A 23 -16.23 -11.18 -2.41
CA ALA A 23 -16.12 -9.82 -2.88
C ALA A 23 -16.39 -9.69 -4.40
N MET A 24 -15.85 -10.62 -5.19
CA MET A 24 -16.08 -10.65 -6.64
C MET A 24 -17.55 -10.96 -6.99
N ASP A 25 -18.19 -11.87 -6.26
CA ASP A 25 -19.63 -12.19 -6.43
C ASP A 25 -20.52 -10.98 -6.08
N ALA A 26 -20.03 -10.10 -5.19
CA ALA A 26 -20.67 -8.82 -4.90
C ALA A 26 -20.36 -7.71 -5.94
N GLY A 27 -19.60 -8.03 -6.99
CA GLY A 27 -19.25 -7.09 -8.07
C GLY A 27 -18.06 -6.19 -7.76
N LEU A 28 -17.22 -6.54 -6.79
CA LEU A 28 -16.03 -5.78 -6.42
C LEU A 28 -14.78 -6.34 -7.11
N ALA A 29 -13.84 -5.46 -7.44
CA ALA A 29 -12.46 -5.85 -7.67
C ALA A 29 -11.73 -5.92 -6.32
N VAL A 30 -10.67 -6.73 -6.25
CA VAL A 30 -9.96 -7.03 -5.01
C VAL A 30 -8.48 -6.72 -5.15
N ILE A 31 -7.88 -6.10 -4.13
CA ILE A 31 -6.43 -6.00 -3.97
C ILE A 31 -6.04 -6.96 -2.85
N VAL A 32 -5.08 -7.83 -3.12
CA VAL A 32 -4.50 -8.75 -2.13
C VAL A 32 -3.07 -8.33 -1.85
N ASN A 33 -2.72 -8.14 -0.57
CA ASN A 33 -1.37 -7.73 -0.17
C ASN A 33 -0.83 -8.53 1.03
N PHE A 34 0.48 -8.44 1.24
CA PHE A 34 1.08 -8.71 2.54
C PHE A 34 1.01 -7.44 3.38
N HIS A 35 -0.04 -7.34 4.22
CA HIS A 35 -0.36 -6.09 4.92
C HIS A 35 0.64 -5.74 6.03
N HIS A 36 1.10 -6.74 6.78
CA HIS A 36 2.14 -6.56 7.80
C HIS A 36 3.18 -7.67 7.68
N TYR A 37 4.43 -7.28 7.52
CA TYR A 37 5.55 -8.21 7.55
C TYR A 37 6.70 -7.61 8.36
N SER A 38 6.46 -7.53 9.68
CA SER A 38 7.39 -6.90 10.63
C SER A 38 8.77 -7.56 10.63
N GLU A 39 8.81 -8.89 10.51
CA GLU A 39 10.05 -9.68 10.54
C GLU A 39 10.98 -9.28 9.39
N LEU A 40 10.47 -9.09 8.18
CA LEU A 40 11.26 -8.64 7.03
C LEU A 40 11.77 -7.21 7.22
N ASN A 41 10.92 -6.30 7.71
CA ASN A 41 11.31 -4.93 8.00
C ASN A 41 12.40 -4.86 9.08
N GLU A 42 12.24 -5.63 10.16
CA GLU A 42 13.24 -5.70 11.25
C GLU A 42 14.56 -6.30 10.78
N ALA A 43 14.52 -7.38 10.00
CA ALA A 43 15.71 -8.01 9.44
C ALA A 43 16.46 -7.07 8.48
N ALA A 44 15.73 -6.36 7.59
CA ALA A 44 16.31 -5.35 6.72
C ALA A 44 16.96 -4.19 7.52
N ASN A 45 16.29 -3.72 8.58
CA ASN A 45 16.78 -2.66 9.44
C ASN A 45 18.04 -3.05 10.24
N ASN A 46 18.21 -4.34 10.50
CA ASN A 46 19.37 -4.89 11.23
C ASN A 46 20.40 -5.57 10.31
N SER A 47 20.27 -5.46 8.99
CA SER A 47 21.10 -6.18 8.01
C SER A 47 22.63 -5.95 8.15
N ASP A 48 23.05 -4.81 8.70
CA ASP A 48 24.49 -4.58 8.99
C ASP A 48 25.00 -5.46 10.15
N LYS A 49 24.12 -5.84 11.08
CA LYS A 49 24.47 -6.65 12.25
C LYS A 49 24.28 -8.14 11.98
N ASP A 50 23.24 -8.47 11.24
CA ASP A 50 22.88 -9.84 10.89
C ASP A 50 22.41 -9.93 9.43
N PRO A 51 23.34 -9.93 8.46
CA PRO A 51 23.00 -10.07 7.06
C PRO A 51 22.38 -11.44 6.72
N ALA A 52 22.70 -12.48 7.51
CA ALA A 52 22.14 -13.81 7.27
C ALA A 52 20.65 -13.88 7.62
N ALA A 53 20.22 -13.21 8.69
CA ALA A 53 18.81 -13.10 9.04
C ALA A 53 18.03 -12.32 7.97
N TYR A 54 18.60 -11.25 7.42
CA TYR A 54 17.97 -10.50 6.32
C TYR A 54 17.78 -11.37 5.07
N GLU A 55 18.82 -12.09 4.66
CA GLU A 55 18.72 -13.01 3.50
C GLU A 55 17.70 -14.13 3.73
N ALA A 56 17.61 -14.66 4.95
CA ALA A 56 16.63 -15.68 5.31
C ALA A 56 15.19 -15.17 5.24
N GLU A 57 14.91 -13.98 5.80
CA GLU A 57 13.56 -13.38 5.76
C GLU A 57 13.16 -12.95 4.35
N LYS A 58 14.09 -12.42 3.57
CA LYS A 58 13.86 -12.11 2.16
C LYS A 58 13.51 -13.37 1.36
N ALA A 59 14.26 -14.46 1.55
CA ALA A 59 13.98 -15.74 0.92
C ALA A 59 12.61 -16.31 1.35
N HIS A 60 12.25 -16.15 2.62
CA HIS A 60 10.93 -16.52 3.14
C HIS A 60 9.83 -15.72 2.44
N PHE A 61 9.94 -14.40 2.38
CA PHE A 61 8.98 -13.52 1.70
C PHE A 61 8.79 -13.90 0.22
N PHE A 62 9.87 -14.19 -0.48
CA PHE A 62 9.83 -14.64 -1.87
C PHE A 62 9.14 -15.99 -2.03
N ALA A 63 9.41 -16.95 -1.15
CA ALA A 63 8.76 -18.26 -1.16
C ALA A 63 7.26 -18.17 -0.85
N LEU A 64 6.83 -17.22 -0.01
CA LEU A 64 5.41 -16.94 0.23
C LEU A 64 4.74 -16.37 -1.02
N TRP A 65 5.38 -15.39 -1.70
CA TRP A 65 4.83 -14.84 -2.94
C TRP A 65 4.77 -15.89 -4.05
N GLU A 66 5.73 -16.80 -4.13
CA GLU A 66 5.68 -17.87 -5.14
C GLU A 66 4.40 -18.70 -5.01
N GLN A 67 4.03 -19.08 -3.79
CA GLN A 67 2.84 -19.87 -3.50
C GLN A 67 1.54 -19.05 -3.66
N VAL A 68 1.51 -17.85 -3.10
CA VAL A 68 0.33 -16.98 -3.17
C VAL A 68 0.03 -16.59 -4.61
N ALA A 69 1.02 -16.16 -5.38
CA ALA A 69 0.81 -15.74 -6.77
C ALA A 69 0.31 -16.90 -7.66
N GLU A 70 0.80 -18.13 -7.45
CA GLU A 70 0.33 -19.32 -8.16
C GLU A 70 -1.16 -19.58 -7.90
N GLU A 71 -1.60 -19.50 -6.64
CA GLU A 71 -3.00 -19.67 -6.26
C GLU A 71 -3.88 -18.51 -6.75
N MET A 72 -3.39 -17.27 -6.67
CA MET A 72 -4.11 -16.08 -7.11
C MET A 72 -4.24 -16.01 -8.64
N ASN A 73 -3.39 -16.69 -9.39
CA ASN A 73 -3.48 -16.75 -10.85
C ASN A 73 -4.77 -17.39 -11.37
N ALA A 74 -5.46 -18.17 -10.54
CA ALA A 74 -6.75 -18.79 -10.88
C ALA A 74 -7.92 -17.78 -10.96
N PHE A 75 -7.82 -16.62 -10.35
CA PHE A 75 -8.86 -15.59 -10.38
C PHE A 75 -8.80 -14.75 -11.66
N PRO A 76 -9.90 -14.07 -12.06
CA PRO A 76 -9.92 -13.19 -13.22
C PRO A 76 -8.90 -12.03 -13.12
N ASP A 77 -8.11 -11.82 -14.16
CA ASP A 77 -7.05 -10.80 -14.17
C ASP A 77 -7.59 -9.36 -14.04
N SER A 78 -8.80 -9.12 -14.53
CA SER A 78 -9.45 -7.81 -14.46
C SER A 78 -10.06 -7.47 -13.09
N LEU A 79 -10.12 -8.42 -12.16
CA LEU A 79 -10.76 -8.26 -10.86
C LEU A 79 -9.80 -8.45 -9.67
N LEU A 80 -8.56 -8.89 -9.92
CA LEU A 80 -7.59 -9.15 -8.86
C LEU A 80 -6.26 -8.46 -9.15
N VAL A 81 -5.85 -7.61 -8.22
CA VAL A 81 -4.55 -6.94 -8.18
C VAL A 81 -3.71 -7.53 -7.06
N LEU A 82 -2.42 -7.73 -7.29
CA LEU A 82 -1.48 -8.22 -6.29
C LEU A 82 -0.56 -7.08 -5.85
N GLU A 83 -0.71 -6.61 -4.63
CA GLU A 83 0.13 -5.59 -4.03
C GLU A 83 1.23 -6.25 -3.20
N LEU A 84 2.49 -5.94 -3.52
CA LEU A 84 3.61 -6.73 -3.06
C LEU A 84 3.87 -6.64 -1.55
N LEU A 85 3.80 -5.45 -0.98
CA LEU A 85 4.06 -5.22 0.44
C LEU A 85 3.45 -3.88 0.86
N ASN A 86 2.62 -3.91 1.89
CA ASN A 86 2.05 -2.71 2.49
C ASN A 86 3.06 -2.03 3.42
N GLU A 87 3.17 -0.72 3.30
CA GLU A 87 3.92 0.16 4.21
C GLU A 87 5.34 -0.33 4.55
N PRO A 88 6.21 -0.56 3.57
CA PRO A 88 7.56 -1.00 3.86
C PRO A 88 8.34 0.05 4.68
N THR A 89 8.92 -0.37 5.81
CA THR A 89 9.71 0.47 6.72
C THR A 89 11.15 -0.01 6.82
N VAL A 90 11.71 -0.39 5.68
CA VAL A 90 13.06 -0.93 5.57
C VAL A 90 14.12 0.17 5.65
N LYS A 91 15.36 -0.22 5.99
CA LYS A 91 16.49 0.66 6.30
C LYS A 91 16.88 1.64 5.18
N SER A 92 16.75 1.23 3.93
CA SER A 92 17.19 2.03 2.80
C SER A 92 16.37 1.74 1.54
N VAL A 93 16.44 2.69 0.61
CA VAL A 93 15.87 2.55 -0.74
C VAL A 93 16.42 1.33 -1.49
N ASP A 94 17.69 0.98 -1.29
CA ASP A 94 18.27 -0.20 -1.94
C ASP A 94 17.63 -1.50 -1.41
N HIS A 95 17.39 -1.61 -0.10
CA HIS A 95 16.66 -2.75 0.47
C HIS A 95 15.22 -2.82 -0.08
N LEU A 96 14.52 -1.67 -0.15
CA LEU A 96 13.18 -1.64 -0.72
C LEU A 96 13.17 -2.13 -2.16
N ASN A 97 14.03 -1.58 -3.00
CA ASN A 97 14.11 -1.94 -4.41
C ASN A 97 14.50 -3.41 -4.60
N GLU A 98 15.41 -3.94 -3.78
CA GLU A 98 15.78 -5.36 -3.82
C GLU A 98 14.59 -6.28 -3.49
N ILE A 99 13.88 -6.01 -2.40
CA ILE A 99 12.71 -6.78 -1.95
C ILE A 99 11.59 -6.67 -2.99
N THR A 100 11.29 -5.46 -3.44
CA THR A 100 10.18 -5.19 -4.35
C THR A 100 10.41 -5.80 -5.72
N LEU A 101 11.60 -5.61 -6.32
CA LEU A 101 11.91 -6.17 -7.63
C LEU A 101 12.00 -7.70 -7.60
N GLY A 102 12.58 -8.28 -6.53
CA GLY A 102 12.61 -9.74 -6.38
C GLY A 102 11.21 -10.34 -6.26
N ALA A 103 10.34 -9.75 -5.46
CA ALA A 103 8.95 -10.18 -5.36
C ALA A 103 8.19 -9.98 -6.69
N TYR A 104 8.40 -8.85 -7.37
CA TYR A 104 7.81 -8.59 -8.68
C TYR A 104 8.17 -9.68 -9.71
N GLU A 105 9.42 -10.04 -9.82
CA GLU A 105 9.88 -11.08 -10.77
C GLU A 105 9.21 -12.44 -10.50
N ILE A 106 9.06 -12.80 -9.23
CA ILE A 106 8.40 -14.04 -8.81
C ILE A 106 6.92 -14.02 -9.15
N VAL A 107 6.22 -12.94 -8.75
CA VAL A 107 4.79 -12.77 -9.01
C VAL A 107 4.52 -12.75 -10.52
N ARG A 108 5.29 -12.00 -11.29
CA ARG A 108 5.12 -11.92 -12.75
C ARG A 108 5.34 -13.28 -13.43
N LYS A 109 6.24 -14.10 -12.93
CA LYS A 109 6.47 -15.45 -13.42
C LYS A 109 5.32 -16.41 -13.14
N LYS A 110 4.70 -16.31 -11.94
CA LYS A 110 3.60 -17.20 -11.48
C LYS A 110 2.23 -16.73 -11.93
N ALA A 111 2.03 -15.43 -12.04
CA ALA A 111 0.77 -14.79 -12.42
C ALA A 111 1.02 -13.74 -13.53
N PRO A 112 1.35 -14.19 -14.76
CA PRO A 112 1.92 -13.33 -15.81
C PRO A 112 1.01 -12.18 -16.26
N ASN A 113 -0.30 -12.32 -16.10
CA ASN A 113 -1.28 -11.32 -16.55
C ASN A 113 -1.84 -10.48 -15.41
N LYS A 114 -1.52 -10.77 -14.14
CA LYS A 114 -2.03 -9.99 -13.01
C LYS A 114 -1.45 -8.59 -13.01
N THR A 115 -2.28 -7.61 -12.71
CA THR A 115 -1.80 -6.29 -12.35
C THR A 115 -1.06 -6.38 -11.04
N ILE A 116 0.17 -5.85 -11.00
CA ILE A 116 0.99 -5.81 -9.78
C ILE A 116 1.02 -4.38 -9.27
N MET A 117 0.76 -4.21 -7.98
CA MET A 117 0.82 -2.92 -7.30
C MET A 117 2.06 -2.86 -6.42
N ILE A 118 2.75 -1.73 -6.46
CA ILE A 118 4.02 -1.51 -5.77
C ILE A 118 3.92 -0.22 -4.97
N GLU A 119 4.18 -0.33 -3.66
CA GLU A 119 4.22 0.81 -2.76
C GLU A 119 5.58 1.47 -2.68
N SER A 120 5.54 2.75 -2.26
CA SER A 120 6.73 3.56 -2.07
C SER A 120 7.43 3.31 -0.73
N TYR A 121 8.53 4.03 -0.52
CA TYR A 121 9.35 4.02 0.68
C TYR A 121 8.66 4.73 1.87
N HIS A 122 9.22 4.63 3.07
CA HIS A 122 8.74 5.30 4.29
C HIS A 122 7.25 5.07 4.59
N ALA A 123 6.85 3.80 4.67
CA ALA A 123 5.46 3.41 4.92
C ALA A 123 4.49 3.93 3.83
N GLY A 124 4.83 3.68 2.58
CA GLY A 124 3.94 3.99 1.46
C GLY A 124 3.81 5.48 1.12
N LYS A 125 4.76 6.35 1.54
CA LYS A 125 4.65 7.77 1.25
C LYS A 125 4.60 8.07 -0.24
N PHE A 126 3.53 8.70 -0.67
CA PHE A 126 3.36 9.13 -2.06
C PHE A 126 4.51 10.01 -2.57
N ALA A 127 5.09 10.83 -1.68
CA ALA A 127 6.18 11.74 -2.00
C ALA A 127 7.47 11.04 -2.45
N ASP A 128 7.63 9.76 -2.13
CA ASP A 128 8.86 8.99 -2.37
C ASP A 128 8.81 8.15 -3.67
N ILE A 129 7.93 8.49 -4.61
CA ILE A 129 7.86 7.80 -5.91
C ILE A 129 9.16 7.89 -6.70
N ASP A 130 9.94 8.94 -6.52
CA ASP A 130 11.19 9.21 -7.25
C ASP A 130 12.37 8.32 -6.83
N VAL A 131 12.25 7.61 -5.70
CA VAL A 131 13.32 6.69 -5.25
C VAL A 131 13.11 5.25 -5.68
N LEU A 132 11.93 4.91 -6.22
CA LEU A 132 11.61 3.55 -6.65
C LEU A 132 12.24 3.22 -8.00
N ARG A 133 12.64 1.96 -8.16
CA ARG A 133 13.03 1.36 -9.43
C ARG A 133 11.89 0.48 -9.94
N LEU A 134 10.88 1.12 -10.53
CA LEU A 134 9.75 0.38 -11.06
C LEU A 134 10.12 -0.34 -12.36
N PRO A 135 9.62 -1.59 -12.58
CA PRO A 135 9.84 -2.31 -13.83
C PRO A 135 9.24 -1.58 -15.03
N GLN A 136 9.85 -1.75 -16.21
CA GLN A 136 9.29 -1.30 -17.48
C GLN A 136 8.19 -2.27 -17.94
N ASP A 137 7.08 -2.24 -17.25
CA ASP A 137 5.94 -3.14 -17.43
C ASP A 137 4.65 -2.31 -17.48
N GLY A 138 3.88 -2.45 -18.56
CA GLY A 138 2.60 -1.73 -18.71
C GLY A 138 1.47 -2.22 -17.79
N ASN A 139 1.69 -3.29 -17.02
CA ASN A 139 0.68 -3.88 -16.13
C ASN A 139 1.08 -3.78 -14.65
N ILE A 140 1.61 -2.61 -14.27
CA ILE A 140 1.90 -2.26 -12.88
C ILE A 140 1.19 -0.96 -12.49
N ILE A 141 0.92 -0.81 -11.21
CA ILE A 141 0.36 0.38 -10.57
C ILE A 141 1.33 0.81 -9.46
N PHE A 142 1.65 2.09 -9.40
CA PHE A 142 2.30 2.68 -8.23
C PHE A 142 1.23 2.99 -7.18
N SER A 143 1.43 2.52 -5.94
CA SER A 143 0.55 2.79 -4.80
C SER A 143 1.27 3.65 -3.77
N GLY A 144 0.53 4.56 -3.16
CA GLY A 144 1.03 5.34 -2.03
C GLY A 144 -0.10 5.76 -1.10
N HIS A 145 0.27 6.07 0.14
CA HIS A 145 -0.65 6.50 1.19
C HIS A 145 -0.59 8.01 1.39
N TYR A 146 -1.72 8.61 1.72
CA TYR A 146 -1.84 10.04 1.93
C TYR A 146 -2.63 10.36 3.19
N TYR A 147 -1.92 10.79 4.21
CA TYR A 147 -2.49 11.19 5.49
C TYR A 147 -2.12 12.63 5.89
N GLU A 148 -1.59 13.41 4.95
CA GLU A 148 -1.11 14.76 5.25
C GLU A 148 -2.24 15.78 5.51
N PRO A 149 -2.10 16.63 6.53
CA PRO A 149 -1.04 16.58 7.52
C PRO A 149 -1.36 15.56 8.64
N PHE A 150 -0.39 14.78 9.06
CA PHE A 150 -0.54 13.81 10.16
C PHE A 150 -1.06 14.45 11.45
N THR A 151 -0.73 15.72 11.69
CA THR A 151 -1.26 16.50 12.83
C THR A 151 -2.77 16.61 12.84
N PHE A 152 -3.46 16.41 11.70
CA PHE A 152 -4.90 16.37 11.57
C PHE A 152 -5.43 14.93 11.45
N SER A 153 -4.87 14.16 10.55
CA SER A 153 -5.38 12.82 10.24
C SER A 153 -5.16 11.82 11.38
N HIS A 154 -4.10 11.99 12.17
CA HIS A 154 -3.68 11.09 13.25
C HIS A 154 -3.80 11.71 14.64
N GLU A 155 -4.72 12.62 14.87
CA GLU A 155 -4.96 13.12 16.22
C GLU A 155 -5.28 11.98 17.19
N GLY A 156 -4.58 11.95 18.32
CA GLY A 156 -4.67 10.87 19.31
C GLY A 156 -3.87 9.59 18.97
N HIS A 157 -3.28 9.53 17.77
CA HIS A 157 -2.38 8.45 17.33
C HIS A 157 -0.94 8.97 17.22
N GLY A 158 -0.38 9.44 18.33
CA GLY A 158 0.94 10.05 18.39
C GLY A 158 0.96 11.59 18.18
N TYR A 159 -0.19 12.20 17.88
CA TYR A 159 -0.36 13.64 17.70
C TYR A 159 -1.36 14.21 18.71
N ASN A 160 -1.22 15.52 19.01
CA ASN A 160 -2.07 16.20 19.96
C ASN A 160 -3.52 16.30 19.48
N CYS A 161 -4.45 16.24 20.42
CA CYS A 161 -5.87 16.44 20.16
C CYS A 161 -6.19 17.94 20.20
N VAL A 162 -6.14 18.59 19.05
CA VAL A 162 -6.45 20.03 18.87
C VAL A 162 -7.67 20.27 17.97
N GLY A 163 -8.30 19.21 17.51
CA GLY A 163 -9.52 19.25 16.73
C GLY A 163 -9.36 19.97 15.39
N ASP A 164 -10.32 20.81 15.04
CA ASP A 164 -10.34 21.49 13.75
C ASP A 164 -9.22 22.55 13.58
N GLU A 165 -8.50 22.89 14.64
CA GLU A 165 -7.37 23.84 14.56
C GLU A 165 -6.22 23.31 13.70
N SER A 166 -6.05 21.99 13.63
CA SER A 166 -5.04 21.33 12.79
C SER A 166 -5.46 21.12 11.34
N TYR A 167 -6.72 21.48 10.98
CA TYR A 167 -7.25 21.22 9.64
C TYR A 167 -6.49 21.96 8.55
N VAL A 168 -5.87 21.20 7.69
CA VAL A 168 -5.28 21.63 6.41
C VAL A 168 -5.61 20.57 5.37
N ASN A 169 -5.73 20.93 4.10
CA ASN A 169 -5.79 19.96 3.02
C ASN A 169 -5.07 20.52 1.79
N SER A 170 -3.93 19.96 1.48
CA SER A 170 -3.08 20.26 0.32
C SER A 170 -3.18 19.23 -0.79
N ALA A 171 -4.07 18.22 -0.67
CA ALA A 171 -4.10 17.05 -1.54
C ALA A 171 -4.07 17.39 -3.04
N MET A 172 -4.79 18.45 -3.48
CA MET A 172 -4.82 18.85 -4.90
C MET A 172 -3.42 19.25 -5.41
N THR A 173 -2.68 20.04 -4.64
CA THR A 173 -1.32 20.48 -4.98
C THR A 173 -0.32 19.33 -4.88
N ASP A 174 -0.48 18.50 -3.87
CA ASP A 174 0.42 17.38 -3.63
C ASP A 174 0.27 16.32 -4.72
N MET A 175 -0.97 15.92 -5.07
CA MET A 175 -1.22 14.96 -6.15
C MET A 175 -0.72 15.48 -7.50
N GLN A 176 -0.90 16.79 -7.79
CA GLN A 176 -0.32 17.41 -8.98
C GLN A 176 1.18 17.20 -9.05
N LYS A 177 1.88 17.43 -7.94
CA LYS A 177 3.33 17.25 -7.84
C LYS A 177 3.72 15.78 -8.06
N TYR A 178 3.02 14.85 -7.42
CA TYR A 178 3.35 13.42 -7.53
C TYR A 178 3.14 12.89 -8.95
N VAL A 179 2.06 13.28 -9.61
CA VAL A 179 1.85 12.94 -11.03
C VAL A 179 2.93 13.51 -11.92
N ALA A 180 3.35 14.77 -11.69
CA ALA A 180 4.44 15.36 -12.47
C ALA A 180 5.77 14.61 -12.31
N ILE A 181 6.07 14.10 -11.09
CA ILE A 181 7.23 13.24 -10.85
C ILE A 181 7.06 11.90 -11.61
N ALA A 182 5.90 11.24 -11.49
CA ALA A 182 5.62 9.99 -12.19
C ALA A 182 5.79 10.14 -13.72
N GLN A 183 5.27 11.22 -14.30
CA GLN A 183 5.41 11.53 -15.73
C GLN A 183 6.88 11.73 -16.14
N SER A 184 7.68 12.38 -15.29
CA SER A 184 9.09 12.62 -15.60
C SER A 184 9.96 11.37 -15.53
N MET A 185 9.61 10.44 -14.61
CA MET A 185 10.40 9.22 -14.38
C MET A 185 9.97 8.05 -15.27
N TYR A 186 8.68 7.99 -15.62
CA TYR A 186 8.06 6.86 -16.32
C TYR A 186 7.23 7.34 -17.53
N PRO A 187 7.80 8.12 -18.44
CA PRO A 187 7.03 8.79 -19.52
C PRO A 187 6.46 7.80 -20.54
N ASP A 188 7.06 6.64 -20.68
CA ASP A 188 6.71 5.65 -21.72
C ASP A 188 5.76 4.56 -21.23
N VAL A 189 5.33 4.62 -19.96
CA VAL A 189 4.41 3.63 -19.40
C VAL A 189 2.96 4.07 -19.69
N ASN A 190 2.18 3.17 -20.31
CA ASN A 190 0.75 3.37 -20.60
C ASN A 190 0.38 4.72 -21.26
N GLY A 191 1.27 5.24 -22.13
CA GLY A 191 0.99 6.42 -22.92
C GLY A 191 1.14 7.75 -22.19
N GLY A 192 1.87 7.81 -21.09
CA GLY A 192 2.13 9.07 -20.42
C GLY A 192 2.75 8.98 -19.04
N HIS A 193 2.26 8.12 -18.20
CA HIS A 193 2.85 7.82 -16.88
C HIS A 193 2.29 6.51 -16.34
N ILE A 194 2.97 5.95 -15.33
CA ILE A 194 2.49 4.79 -14.62
C ILE A 194 1.13 5.09 -13.97
N PRO A 195 0.14 4.17 -14.02
CA PRO A 195 -1.09 4.31 -13.25
C PRO A 195 -0.80 4.44 -11.75
N MET A 196 -1.54 5.29 -11.07
CA MET A 196 -1.33 5.59 -9.66
C MET A 196 -2.57 5.24 -8.83
N ASN A 197 -2.33 4.77 -7.62
CA ASN A 197 -3.36 4.43 -6.65
C ASN A 197 -3.11 5.15 -5.33
N LEU A 198 -4.12 5.85 -4.81
CA LEU A 198 -4.15 6.32 -3.44
C LEU A 198 -4.59 5.14 -2.55
N GLY A 199 -3.63 4.34 -2.11
CA GLY A 199 -3.83 3.06 -1.43
C GLY A 199 -4.50 3.16 -0.09
N GLU A 200 -4.14 4.21 0.67
CA GLU A 200 -4.80 4.53 1.93
C GLU A 200 -4.87 6.04 2.15
N PHE A 201 -5.97 6.46 2.73
CA PHE A 201 -6.17 7.80 3.30
C PHE A 201 -7.35 7.77 4.26
N GLY A 202 -7.30 8.62 5.28
CA GLY A 202 -8.37 8.68 6.29
C GLY A 202 -8.08 9.72 7.36
N VAL A 203 -9.02 9.91 8.27
CA VAL A 203 -8.88 10.82 9.42
C VAL A 203 -9.45 10.15 10.65
N ALA A 204 -8.67 10.12 11.72
CA ALA A 204 -9.08 9.57 13.02
C ALA A 204 -10.40 10.20 13.52
N GLY A 205 -11.27 9.35 14.04
CA GLY A 205 -12.61 9.77 14.50
C GLY A 205 -12.60 10.34 15.90
N GLN A 206 -13.68 11.08 16.24
CA GLN A 206 -13.90 11.57 17.59
C GLN A 206 -14.13 10.46 18.64
N THR A 207 -14.41 9.25 18.20
CA THR A 207 -14.53 8.05 19.06
C THR A 207 -13.20 7.43 19.44
N GLY A 208 -12.08 7.92 18.88
CA GLY A 208 -10.73 7.49 19.20
C GLY A 208 -10.20 8.07 20.51
N THR A 209 -8.88 8.11 20.65
CA THR A 209 -8.16 8.58 21.85
C THR A 209 -8.51 10.03 22.23
N CYS A 210 -8.83 10.87 21.24
CA CYS A 210 -9.19 12.28 21.47
C CYS A 210 -10.62 12.50 21.93
N GLY A 211 -11.52 11.57 21.73
CA GLY A 211 -12.95 11.77 22.03
C GLY A 211 -13.50 13.03 21.34
N SER A 212 -14.25 13.84 22.07
CA SER A 212 -14.84 15.10 21.56
C SER A 212 -13.81 16.21 21.23
N ASN A 213 -12.54 16.02 21.62
CA ASN A 213 -11.46 16.98 21.32
C ASN A 213 -10.75 16.68 19.99
N GLY A 214 -11.10 15.61 19.32
CA GLY A 214 -10.58 15.28 17.98
C GLY A 214 -11.27 16.06 16.86
N PRO A 215 -10.85 15.84 15.60
CA PRO A 215 -11.45 16.51 14.43
C PRO A 215 -12.97 16.32 14.36
N SER A 216 -13.72 17.39 14.07
CA SER A 216 -15.15 17.30 13.89
C SER A 216 -15.51 16.46 12.65
N ASP A 217 -16.68 15.83 12.66
CA ASP A 217 -17.19 15.10 11.49
C ASP A 217 -17.26 15.97 10.24
N ARG A 218 -17.53 17.27 10.41
CA ARG A 218 -17.54 18.23 9.29
C ARG A 218 -16.14 18.38 8.67
N SER A 219 -15.11 18.56 9.48
CA SER A 219 -13.73 18.74 8.99
C SER A 219 -13.19 17.46 8.42
N ARG A 220 -13.47 16.31 9.02
CA ARG A 220 -13.16 14.97 8.50
C ARG A 220 -13.79 14.76 7.12
N LEU A 221 -15.09 15.02 6.97
CA LEU A 221 -15.82 14.90 5.71
C LEU A 221 -15.25 15.84 4.63
N LEU A 222 -14.92 17.08 5.00
CA LEU A 222 -14.34 18.05 4.08
C LEU A 222 -12.96 17.61 3.59
N TRP A 223 -12.11 17.13 4.50
CA TRP A 223 -10.78 16.64 4.18
C TRP A 223 -10.87 15.43 3.23
N THR A 224 -11.70 14.45 3.58
CA THR A 224 -11.94 13.24 2.77
C THR A 224 -12.42 13.60 1.36
N LYS A 225 -13.45 14.45 1.23
CA LYS A 225 -13.98 14.87 -0.07
C LYS A 225 -12.94 15.58 -0.93
N LYS A 226 -12.12 16.44 -0.34
CA LYS A 226 -11.05 17.15 -1.08
C LYS A 226 -9.96 16.21 -1.54
N THR A 227 -9.59 15.23 -0.71
CA THR A 227 -8.60 14.22 -1.04
C THR A 227 -9.09 13.31 -2.17
N ILE A 228 -10.33 12.81 -2.09
CA ILE A 228 -10.95 12.03 -3.18
C ILE A 228 -10.97 12.84 -4.47
N ARG A 229 -11.43 14.09 -4.42
CA ARG A 229 -11.47 14.95 -5.60
C ARG A 229 -10.08 15.18 -6.21
N ALA A 230 -9.05 15.27 -5.39
CA ALA A 230 -7.68 15.40 -5.87
C ALA A 230 -7.24 14.11 -6.60
N ALA A 231 -7.46 12.95 -6.01
CA ALA A 231 -7.15 11.66 -6.63
C ALA A 231 -7.88 11.50 -7.97
N GLU A 232 -9.19 11.72 -8.01
CA GLU A 232 -10.01 11.63 -9.23
C GLU A 232 -9.61 12.65 -10.31
N THR A 233 -9.17 13.86 -9.92
CA THR A 233 -8.69 14.88 -10.87
C THR A 233 -7.44 14.44 -11.63
N TYR A 234 -6.65 13.58 -11.01
CA TYR A 234 -5.41 13.05 -11.55
C TYR A 234 -5.49 11.56 -11.93
N ASP A 235 -6.71 11.05 -12.18
CA ASP A 235 -6.97 9.67 -12.62
C ASP A 235 -6.37 8.60 -11.71
N MET A 236 -6.33 8.85 -10.39
CA MET A 236 -5.90 7.88 -9.39
C MET A 236 -7.11 7.10 -8.88
N SER A 237 -7.01 5.77 -8.77
CA SER A 237 -7.90 4.99 -7.92
C SER A 237 -7.65 5.32 -6.45
N TRP A 238 -8.61 5.03 -5.58
CA TRP A 238 -8.46 5.36 -4.17
C TRP A 238 -9.20 4.39 -3.25
N HIS A 239 -8.65 4.20 -2.03
CA HIS A 239 -9.19 3.34 -0.99
C HIS A 239 -9.18 4.08 0.35
N TYR A 240 -10.35 4.22 0.98
CA TYR A 240 -10.46 4.86 2.28
C TYR A 240 -10.11 3.87 3.40
N TRP A 241 -9.27 4.30 4.34
CA TRP A 241 -8.92 3.53 5.52
C TRP A 241 -9.74 4.01 6.72
N GLY A 242 -10.59 3.21 7.37
CA GLY A 242 -10.91 1.81 7.09
C GLY A 242 -12.41 1.62 7.20
N PHE A 243 -12.91 0.53 6.66
CA PHE A 243 -14.35 0.24 6.61
C PHE A 243 -14.94 -0.13 7.99
N THR A 244 -14.12 -0.64 8.90
CA THR A 244 -14.55 -1.10 10.23
C THR A 244 -14.01 -0.19 11.34
N LYS A 245 -14.73 -0.13 12.48
CA LYS A 245 -14.37 0.71 13.64
C LYS A 245 -13.08 0.30 14.37
N THR A 246 -12.36 -0.70 13.90
CA THR A 246 -11.23 -1.29 14.61
C THR A 246 -9.94 -0.48 14.56
N GLY A 247 -9.84 0.56 13.73
CA GLY A 247 -8.65 1.40 13.57
C GLY A 247 -8.77 2.85 14.07
N GLY A 248 -9.94 3.28 14.52
CA GLY A 248 -10.13 4.68 14.98
C GLY A 248 -10.26 5.71 13.86
N PHE A 249 -10.23 5.29 12.59
CA PHE A 249 -10.40 6.13 11.39
C PHE A 249 -11.82 6.10 10.86
#